data_0084ebf7ff81bbb4b052fd2e5affd43b
#
_entry.id   0084ebf7ff81bbb4b052fd2e5affd43b
#
_cell.length_a   1.000
_cell.length_b   1.000
_cell.length_c   1.000
_cell.angle_alpha   90.00
_cell.angle_beta   90.00
_cell.angle_gamma   90.00
#
_symmetry.space_group_name_H-M   'P 1'
#
loop_
_entity.id
_entity.type
_entity.pdbx_description
1 polymer ?
#
loop_
_entity_poly.entity_id
_entity_poly.type
_entity_poly.pdbx_seq_one_letter_code
_entity_poly.pdbx_strand_id
1 'polypeptide(L)'
;RPALAFTVDPALARRARDNSVLAARAPQNHAFSPASNGISKTPEPASRDEKARRRRPFQTLETFVAGTSNRMALTGVRATIEHPGDFSPLLLWGPPGTGKTHLLEAIWVALRRDRRLHVLFVTAEQFTTMFLAALHGRGLPSFRQKFRSIDVLLIDDIQFFAQKKATLVELQHTVDVLHRAGKQLVLTADRAPADLMGLGNELLTRITGGLSCGLQLPDIATRRGLVARFLSEAASRLSRTENTAQLTSSAHALDAVIDWIAERVPGDARQLRGAVNQVVALARAQGRPLCRSLAQEALAPIAVSAHQNVGLEEIERAVCDVFGLQPRSLQSDKRSKVIAQPRMLAMWLARKYTPAVYAEIGNYFGRRSHSTVIAAQKKVRQWLESDSVVHLAGTDCPITEALQQVEARLRQTG
;
A
#
# COMPACT_ATOMS: atom_id res chain seq x y z
N ARG A 1 29.56 22.53 18.26
CA ARG A 1 28.14 22.88 18.00
C ARG A 1 27.38 21.59 17.93
N PRO A 2 26.30 21.36 18.72
CA PRO A 2 25.61 20.08 18.79
C PRO A 2 24.79 19.83 17.51
N ALA A 3 24.87 18.62 16.99
CA ALA A 3 24.05 18.13 15.89
C ALA A 3 22.60 17.98 16.38
N LEU A 4 21.66 18.72 15.78
CA LEU A 4 20.23 18.59 16.03
C LEU A 4 19.70 17.29 15.42
N ALA A 5 19.53 16.26 16.24
CA ALA A 5 18.75 15.08 15.89
C ALA A 5 17.27 15.45 15.99
N PHE A 6 16.55 15.42 14.88
CA PHE A 6 15.12 15.66 14.86
C PHE A 6 14.37 14.41 15.34
N THR A 7 14.06 14.38 16.62
CA THR A 7 12.94 13.65 17.19
C THR A 7 11.70 14.53 17.01
N VAL A 8 10.54 13.93 16.68
CA VAL A 8 9.25 14.65 16.73
C VAL A 8 9.16 15.28 18.12
N ASP A 9 9.05 16.60 18.20
CA ASP A 9 9.00 17.33 19.47
C ASP A 9 7.75 16.88 20.24
N PRO A 10 7.90 16.23 21.42
CA PRO A 10 6.76 15.77 22.20
C PRO A 10 5.88 16.91 22.74
N ALA A 11 6.40 18.14 22.77
CA ALA A 11 5.68 19.30 23.24
C ALA A 11 4.60 19.76 22.22
N LEU A 12 4.87 19.63 20.92
CA LEU A 12 3.88 19.92 19.86
C LEU A 12 2.73 18.91 19.85
N ALA A 13 3.02 17.64 20.14
CA ALA A 13 2.00 16.61 20.25
C ALA A 13 1.12 16.77 21.51
N ARG A 14 1.63 17.35 22.59
CA ARG A 14 0.87 17.66 23.82
C ARG A 14 -0.05 18.87 23.63
N ARG A 15 0.41 19.95 23.02
CA ARG A 15 -0.42 21.14 22.73
C ARG A 15 -1.62 20.85 21.82
N ALA A 16 -1.49 19.90 20.89
CA ALA A 16 -2.62 19.47 20.07
C ALA A 16 -3.69 18.67 20.86
N ARG A 17 -3.30 17.99 21.94
CA ARG A 17 -4.24 17.30 22.84
C ARG A 17 -4.92 18.22 23.83
N ASP A 18 -4.21 19.21 24.36
CA ASP A 18 -4.77 20.17 25.35
C ASP A 18 -5.83 21.09 24.75
N ASN A 19 -5.74 21.42 23.46
CA ASN A 19 -6.78 22.20 22.77
C ASN A 19 -8.07 21.43 22.44
N SER A 20 -8.06 20.09 22.52
CA SER A 20 -9.27 19.29 22.30
C SER A 20 -10.11 19.08 23.59
N VAL A 21 -9.56 19.41 24.76
CA VAL A 21 -10.20 19.20 26.07
C VAL A 21 -10.99 20.44 26.53
N LEU A 22 -10.81 21.60 25.89
CA LEU A 22 -11.47 22.86 26.30
C LEU A 22 -12.90 23.06 25.71
N ALA A 23 -13.44 22.13 24.94
CA ALA A 23 -14.74 22.26 24.29
C ALA A 23 -15.91 21.49 24.95
N ALA A 24 -15.72 20.94 26.16
CA ALA A 24 -16.82 20.23 26.83
C ALA A 24 -16.89 20.59 28.33
N ARG A 25 -17.62 21.66 28.66
CA ARG A 25 -18.03 21.97 30.05
C ARG A 25 -19.45 22.50 30.08
N ALA A 26 -20.39 21.73 30.70
CA ALA A 26 -21.40 22.15 31.66
C ALA A 26 -22.49 21.06 31.85
N PRO A 27 -23.28 21.03 32.93
CA PRO A 27 -22.94 21.24 34.33
C PRO A 27 -23.35 20.11 35.31
N GLN A 28 -22.98 20.29 36.56
CA GLN A 28 -23.10 19.47 37.77
C GLN A 28 -24.51 18.99 38.17
N ASN A 29 -24.61 17.82 38.85
CA ASN A 29 -24.98 17.79 40.28
C ASN A 29 -25.05 16.37 40.89
N HIS A 30 -24.64 16.33 42.14
CA HIS A 30 -24.95 15.51 43.32
C HIS A 30 -24.07 14.30 43.72
N ALA A 31 -23.62 14.50 44.92
CA ALA A 31 -22.84 13.73 45.85
C ALA A 31 -23.34 12.32 46.16
N PHE A 32 -22.41 11.41 46.44
CA PHE A 32 -22.38 10.50 47.62
C PHE A 32 -20.94 9.88 47.75
N SER A 33 -20.36 9.97 48.93
CA SER A 33 -19.19 9.21 49.45
C SER A 33 -19.69 8.31 50.59
N PRO A 34 -18.85 7.39 51.19
CA PRO A 34 -17.68 6.66 50.74
C PRO A 34 -17.73 5.13 51.05
N ALA A 35 -16.91 4.33 50.43
CA ALA A 35 -16.34 3.14 51.08
C ALA A 35 -15.06 2.62 50.36
N SER A 36 -14.12 2.29 51.16
CA SER A 36 -12.72 1.92 51.03
C SER A 36 -12.39 0.65 50.21
N ASN A 37 -11.11 0.62 49.84
CA ASN A 37 -10.23 -0.51 49.56
C ASN A 37 -10.15 -1.05 48.11
N GLY A 38 -8.98 -0.80 47.51
CA GLY A 38 -8.50 -1.49 46.30
C GLY A 38 -7.32 -0.75 45.71
N ILE A 39 -6.10 -1.16 46.07
CA ILE A 39 -4.83 -0.66 45.54
C ILE A 39 -4.81 -0.88 44.03
N SER A 40 -5.16 0.13 43.25
CA SER A 40 -4.89 0.14 41.80
C SER A 40 -3.51 0.73 41.57
N LYS A 41 -2.53 -0.12 41.23
CA LYS A 41 -1.24 0.31 40.71
C LYS A 41 -1.48 1.12 39.44
N THR A 42 -1.28 2.42 39.52
CA THR A 42 -1.14 3.29 38.38
C THR A 42 -0.01 2.74 37.50
N PRO A 43 -0.18 2.50 36.21
CA PRO A 43 0.92 2.05 35.37
C PRO A 43 1.98 3.16 35.32
N GLU A 44 3.17 2.86 35.79
CA GLU A 44 4.34 3.73 35.62
C GLU A 44 4.52 4.11 34.16
N PRO A 45 4.89 5.36 33.84
CA PRO A 45 5.16 5.75 32.47
C PRO A 45 6.36 4.94 31.95
N ALA A 46 6.11 4.12 30.94
CA ALA A 46 7.12 3.29 30.30
C ALA A 46 8.41 4.07 30.06
N SER A 47 9.54 3.51 30.48
CA SER A 47 10.85 4.13 30.39
C SER A 47 11.19 4.54 28.94
N ARG A 48 12.07 5.55 28.77
CA ARG A 48 12.53 6.00 27.43
C ARG A 48 13.07 4.83 26.58
N ASP A 49 13.66 3.83 27.21
CA ASP A 49 14.20 2.63 26.57
C ASP A 49 13.11 1.66 26.05
N GLU A 50 11.96 1.55 26.73
CA GLU A 50 10.83 0.75 26.24
C GLU A 50 10.14 1.38 25.03
N LYS A 51 10.04 2.73 24.97
CA LYS A 51 9.53 3.46 23.80
C LYS A 51 10.49 3.36 22.60
N ALA A 52 11.80 3.30 22.82
CA ALA A 52 12.79 3.09 21.78
C ALA A 52 12.75 1.66 21.21
N ARG A 53 12.47 0.65 22.03
CA ARG A 53 12.34 -0.77 21.60
C ARG A 53 11.12 -1.06 20.75
N ARG A 54 10.09 -0.21 20.74
CA ARG A 54 8.84 -0.38 19.94
C ARG A 54 8.88 0.25 18.55
N ARG A 55 9.93 1.01 18.20
CA ARG A 55 10.06 1.59 16.86
C ARG A 55 10.62 0.54 15.89
N ARG A 56 9.88 0.25 14.83
CA ARG A 56 10.38 -0.58 13.74
C ARG A 56 11.68 0.05 13.20
N PRO A 57 12.78 -0.72 13.06
CA PRO A 57 13.99 -0.22 12.42
C PRO A 57 13.69 0.13 10.96
N PHE A 58 14.32 1.21 10.47
CA PHE A 58 14.25 1.58 9.06
C PHE A 58 14.84 0.48 8.18
N GLN A 59 14.29 0.32 6.99
CA GLN A 59 14.77 -0.62 6.00
C GLN A 59 16.06 -0.11 5.36
N THR A 60 16.93 -1.03 4.92
CA THR A 60 18.21 -0.71 4.28
C THR A 60 18.30 -1.37 2.90
N LEU A 61 19.29 -0.99 2.08
CA LEU A 61 19.52 -1.63 0.79
C LEU A 61 19.89 -3.11 0.91
N GLU A 62 20.62 -3.49 1.95
CA GLU A 62 21.01 -4.88 2.22
C GLU A 62 19.79 -5.75 2.48
N THR A 63 18.72 -5.12 2.93
CA THR A 63 17.45 -5.79 3.20
C THR A 63 16.48 -5.73 2.02
N PHE A 64 16.82 -5.13 0.91
CA PHE A 64 15.99 -5.06 -0.29
C PHE A 64 16.21 -6.29 -1.18
N VAL A 65 15.13 -6.95 -1.59
CA VAL A 65 15.22 -8.09 -2.52
C VAL A 65 15.13 -7.57 -3.94
N ALA A 66 16.27 -7.63 -4.64
CA ALA A 66 16.36 -7.21 -6.04
C ALA A 66 15.80 -8.29 -6.97
N GLY A 67 15.12 -7.86 -8.03
CA GLY A 67 14.59 -8.71 -9.09
C GLY A 67 14.43 -7.94 -10.40
N THR A 68 13.91 -8.58 -11.44
CA THR A 68 13.66 -7.94 -12.75
C THR A 68 12.65 -6.81 -12.63
N SER A 69 11.64 -6.97 -11.78
CA SER A 69 10.53 -6.03 -11.55
C SER A 69 10.93 -4.71 -10.87
N ASN A 70 12.13 -4.63 -10.26
CA ASN A 70 12.57 -3.47 -9.47
C ASN A 70 14.02 -3.04 -9.74
N ARG A 71 14.70 -3.66 -10.70
CA ARG A 71 16.13 -3.42 -10.98
C ARG A 71 16.42 -1.97 -11.32
N MET A 72 15.61 -1.36 -12.19
CA MET A 72 15.81 0.04 -12.61
C MET A 72 15.67 1.00 -11.41
N ALA A 73 14.67 0.79 -10.58
CA ALA A 73 14.47 1.59 -9.37
C ALA A 73 15.64 1.45 -8.40
N LEU A 74 16.15 0.22 -8.21
CA LEU A 74 17.33 -0.02 -7.36
C LEU A 74 18.58 0.66 -7.90
N THR A 75 18.77 0.65 -9.22
CA THR A 75 19.90 1.34 -9.87
C THR A 75 19.79 2.85 -9.68
N GLY A 76 18.62 3.45 -9.89
CA GLY A 76 18.38 4.88 -9.65
C GLY A 76 18.61 5.28 -8.19
N VAL A 77 18.18 4.44 -7.25
CA VAL A 77 18.43 4.66 -5.82
C VAL A 77 19.92 4.63 -5.47
N ARG A 78 20.67 3.68 -6.02
CA ARG A 78 22.14 3.60 -5.81
C ARG A 78 22.84 4.84 -6.36
N ALA A 79 22.51 5.24 -7.59
CA ALA A 79 23.06 6.45 -8.19
C ALA A 79 22.74 7.70 -7.34
N THR A 80 21.52 7.82 -6.82
CA THR A 80 21.13 8.92 -5.92
C THR A 80 21.90 8.93 -4.60
N ILE A 81 22.26 7.76 -4.07
CA ILE A 81 23.06 7.65 -2.85
C ILE A 81 24.51 8.02 -3.11
N GLU A 82 25.06 7.60 -4.25
CA GLU A 82 26.45 7.86 -4.64
C GLU A 82 26.67 9.33 -5.02
N HIS A 83 25.74 9.90 -5.77
CA HIS A 83 25.82 11.27 -6.30
C HIS A 83 24.48 12.03 -6.07
N PRO A 84 24.21 12.52 -4.84
CA PRO A 84 23.00 13.28 -4.56
C PRO A 84 22.94 14.60 -5.34
N GLY A 85 21.88 14.80 -6.09
CA GLY A 85 21.64 15.98 -6.94
C GLY A 85 21.67 15.68 -8.43
N ASP A 86 22.46 14.70 -8.89
CA ASP A 86 22.65 14.41 -10.33
C ASP A 86 21.35 13.93 -11.00
N PHE A 87 20.54 13.17 -10.28
CA PHE A 87 19.27 12.60 -10.78
C PHE A 87 18.07 13.14 -10.02
N SER A 88 18.03 14.48 -9.84
CA SER A 88 16.93 15.13 -9.12
C SER A 88 15.91 15.76 -10.09
N PRO A 89 14.61 15.52 -9.89
CA PRO A 89 13.98 14.60 -8.93
C PRO A 89 14.11 13.12 -9.29
N LEU A 90 14.21 12.23 -8.30
CA LEU A 90 13.98 10.80 -8.48
C LEU A 90 12.54 10.46 -8.10
N LEU A 91 11.75 9.94 -9.04
CA LEU A 91 10.39 9.48 -8.80
C LEU A 91 10.32 7.95 -8.85
N LEU A 92 9.97 7.32 -7.73
CA LEU A 92 9.71 5.89 -7.62
C LEU A 92 8.19 5.64 -7.63
N TRP A 93 7.67 4.98 -8.66
CA TRP A 93 6.22 4.79 -8.77
C TRP A 93 5.86 3.32 -9.02
N GLY A 94 4.64 2.95 -8.66
CA GLY A 94 4.13 1.60 -8.88
C GLY A 94 3.09 1.18 -7.83
N PRO A 95 2.47 0.01 -7.98
CA PRO A 95 1.42 -0.47 -7.09
C PRO A 95 1.84 -0.49 -5.61
N PRO A 96 0.89 -0.50 -4.67
CA PRO A 96 1.19 -0.72 -3.25
C PRO A 96 1.98 -2.00 -3.03
N GLY A 97 2.85 -2.02 -2.01
CA GLY A 97 3.62 -3.21 -1.62
C GLY A 97 4.78 -3.61 -2.53
N THR A 98 5.15 -2.81 -3.55
CA THR A 98 6.30 -3.08 -4.46
C THR A 98 7.66 -2.69 -3.88
N GLY A 99 7.70 -2.03 -2.71
CA GLY A 99 8.96 -1.70 -2.02
C GLY A 99 9.38 -0.23 -2.13
N LYS A 100 8.54 0.69 -2.62
CA LYS A 100 8.85 2.13 -2.74
C LYS A 100 9.31 2.76 -1.44
N THR A 101 8.51 2.65 -0.38
CA THR A 101 8.85 3.15 0.97
C THR A 101 10.13 2.51 1.49
N HIS A 102 10.37 1.21 1.21
CA HIS A 102 11.61 0.52 1.58
C HIS A 102 12.83 1.20 0.94
N LEU A 103 12.78 1.47 -0.36
CA LEU A 103 13.86 2.15 -1.07
C LEU A 103 14.06 3.59 -0.55
N LEU A 104 12.96 4.29 -0.24
CA LEU A 104 13.03 5.64 0.33
C LEU A 104 13.67 5.64 1.73
N GLU A 105 13.28 4.70 2.60
CA GLU A 105 13.94 4.48 3.90
C GLU A 105 15.43 4.13 3.74
N ALA A 106 15.76 3.30 2.75
CA ALA A 106 17.14 2.91 2.47
C ALA A 106 18.03 4.09 2.04
N ILE A 107 17.52 4.98 1.18
CA ILE A 107 18.20 6.23 0.84
C ILE A 107 18.45 7.06 2.11
N TRP A 108 17.41 7.23 2.94
CA TRP A 108 17.51 8.00 4.17
C TRP A 108 18.56 7.44 5.12
N VAL A 109 18.58 6.10 5.32
CA VAL A 109 19.59 5.44 6.17
C VAL A 109 20.99 5.61 5.62
N ALA A 110 21.17 5.44 4.30
CA ALA A 110 22.48 5.55 3.65
C ALA A 110 23.05 6.97 3.75
N LEU A 111 22.24 7.98 3.37
CA LEU A 111 22.69 9.37 3.32
C LEU A 111 22.89 9.99 4.70
N ARG A 112 22.12 9.56 5.72
CA ARG A 112 22.34 10.01 7.11
C ARG A 112 23.66 9.59 7.73
N ARG A 113 24.36 8.62 7.15
CA ARG A 113 25.72 8.26 7.60
C ARG A 113 26.73 9.39 7.31
N ASP A 114 26.51 10.16 6.26
CA ASP A 114 27.27 11.40 6.01
C ASP A 114 26.67 12.56 6.84
N ARG A 115 27.38 12.95 7.90
CA ARG A 115 26.97 14.05 8.80
C ARG A 115 26.97 15.43 8.14
N ARG A 116 27.51 15.56 6.93
CA ARG A 116 27.51 16.82 6.16
C ARG A 116 26.19 17.06 5.45
N LEU A 117 25.42 16.02 5.18
CA LEU A 117 24.14 16.12 4.48
C LEU A 117 22.95 16.27 5.45
N HIS A 118 22.13 17.28 5.19
CA HIS A 118 20.86 17.47 5.85
C HIS A 118 19.76 16.73 5.08
N VAL A 119 19.37 15.56 5.56
CA VAL A 119 18.38 14.69 4.92
C VAL A 119 17.06 14.74 5.69
N LEU A 120 15.97 15.12 5.02
CA LEU A 120 14.63 15.16 5.59
C LEU A 120 13.74 14.11 4.90
N PHE A 121 13.13 13.24 5.71
CA PHE A 121 12.13 12.25 5.28
C PHE A 121 10.78 12.56 5.89
N VAL A 122 9.75 12.70 5.04
CA VAL A 122 8.35 12.96 5.44
C VAL A 122 7.39 12.21 4.51
N THR A 123 6.18 11.93 4.99
CA THR A 123 5.08 11.56 4.10
C THR A 123 4.36 12.81 3.57
N ALA A 124 3.62 12.69 2.47
CA ALA A 124 2.79 13.78 1.95
C ALA A 124 1.78 14.30 2.99
N GLU A 125 1.26 13.40 3.84
CA GLU A 125 0.36 13.77 4.93
C GLU A 125 1.08 14.57 6.02
N GLN A 126 2.29 14.15 6.41
CA GLN A 126 3.10 14.88 7.39
C GLN A 126 3.48 16.27 6.87
N PHE A 127 3.91 16.37 5.60
CA PHE A 127 4.17 17.66 4.96
C PHE A 127 2.94 18.56 5.03
N THR A 128 1.77 18.04 4.63
CA THR A 128 0.50 18.77 4.67
C THR A 128 0.18 19.24 6.08
N THR A 129 0.28 18.39 7.08
CA THR A 129 -0.02 18.71 8.48
C THR A 129 0.90 19.79 9.00
N MET A 130 2.21 19.69 8.73
CA MET A 130 3.20 20.69 9.13
C MET A 130 2.96 22.04 8.42
N PHE A 131 2.61 22.02 7.13
CA PHE A 131 2.29 23.23 6.38
C PHE A 131 1.05 23.93 6.93
N LEU A 132 -0.04 23.20 7.15
CA LEU A 132 -1.27 23.76 7.69
C LEU A 132 -1.07 24.32 9.11
N ALA A 133 -0.32 23.64 9.97
CA ALA A 133 0.02 24.12 11.29
C ALA A 133 0.84 25.43 11.23
N ALA A 134 1.81 25.51 10.30
CA ALA A 134 2.60 26.72 10.09
C ALA A 134 1.76 27.88 9.51
N LEU A 135 0.80 27.57 8.63
CA LEU A 135 -0.10 28.56 8.04
C LEU A 135 -0.99 29.21 9.08
N HIS A 136 -1.60 28.41 9.99
CA HIS A 136 -2.47 28.92 11.05
C HIS A 136 -1.68 29.57 12.22
N GLY A 137 -0.45 29.08 12.48
CA GLY A 137 0.36 29.48 13.62
C GLY A 137 1.41 30.57 13.35
N ARG A 138 1.34 31.31 12.24
CA ARG A 138 2.34 32.30 11.79
C ARG A 138 3.77 31.74 11.65
N GLY A 139 3.92 30.40 11.49
CA GLY A 139 5.20 29.70 11.39
C GLY A 139 5.70 29.43 9.95
N LEU A 140 5.09 30.04 8.91
CA LEU A 140 5.46 29.81 7.51
C LEU A 140 6.96 30.07 7.20
N PRO A 141 7.61 31.13 7.71
CA PRO A 141 9.04 31.34 7.47
C PRO A 141 9.90 30.17 7.98
N SER A 142 9.62 29.68 9.19
CA SER A 142 10.33 28.54 9.79
C SER A 142 10.07 27.23 9.02
N PHE A 143 8.83 27.01 8.57
CA PHE A 143 8.48 25.89 7.70
C PHE A 143 9.30 25.93 6.41
N ARG A 144 9.28 27.07 5.71
CA ARG A 144 10.03 27.27 4.47
C ARG A 144 11.53 27.10 4.66
N GLN A 145 12.08 27.67 5.72
CA GLN A 145 13.49 27.47 6.06
C GLN A 145 13.80 25.99 6.25
N LYS A 146 12.98 25.26 7.01
CA LYS A 146 13.17 23.82 7.27
C LYS A 146 13.21 22.99 5.97
N PHE A 147 12.31 23.23 5.02
CA PHE A 147 12.20 22.43 3.80
C PHE A 147 13.11 22.90 2.66
N ARG A 148 13.62 24.13 2.70
CA ARG A 148 14.42 24.71 1.61
C ARG A 148 15.92 24.77 1.93
N SER A 149 16.32 24.59 3.20
CA SER A 149 17.72 24.59 3.63
C SER A 149 18.36 23.19 3.69
N ILE A 150 17.63 22.15 3.31
CA ILE A 150 18.10 20.75 3.32
C ILE A 150 18.85 20.40 2.04
N ASP A 151 19.66 19.36 2.09
CA ASP A 151 20.39 18.83 0.94
C ASP A 151 19.60 17.75 0.21
N VAL A 152 18.80 16.96 0.94
CA VAL A 152 17.98 15.88 0.39
C VAL A 152 16.59 15.90 1.01
N LEU A 153 15.56 15.99 0.17
CA LEU A 153 14.15 15.86 0.56
C LEU A 153 13.57 14.55 0.05
N LEU A 154 13.08 13.73 0.96
CA LEU A 154 12.40 12.48 0.67
C LEU A 154 10.91 12.61 1.03
N ILE A 155 10.00 12.44 0.06
CA ILE A 155 8.55 12.51 0.30
C ILE A 155 7.89 11.21 -0.15
N ASP A 156 7.25 10.52 0.81
CA ASP A 156 6.50 9.29 0.53
C ASP A 156 5.05 9.60 0.18
N ASP A 157 4.51 8.86 -0.80
CA ASP A 157 3.09 8.82 -1.15
C ASP A 157 2.52 10.17 -1.63
N ILE A 158 3.11 10.79 -2.66
CA ILE A 158 2.71 12.11 -3.20
C ILE A 158 1.27 12.18 -3.72
N GLN A 159 0.61 11.05 -4.02
CA GLN A 159 -0.80 11.01 -4.41
C GLN A 159 -1.72 11.62 -3.34
N PHE A 160 -1.32 11.66 -2.07
CA PHE A 160 -2.07 12.28 -0.99
C PHE A 160 -2.06 13.82 -1.01
N PHE A 161 -1.29 14.45 -1.89
CA PHE A 161 -1.41 15.89 -2.17
C PHE A 161 -2.57 16.23 -3.11
N ALA A 162 -3.14 15.25 -3.82
CA ALA A 162 -4.24 15.48 -4.75
C ALA A 162 -5.37 16.30 -4.09
N GLN A 163 -5.87 17.30 -4.82
CA GLN A 163 -6.94 18.22 -4.40
C GLN A 163 -6.59 19.19 -3.25
N LYS A 164 -5.38 19.14 -2.66
CA LYS A 164 -4.94 20.05 -1.59
C LYS A 164 -4.25 21.30 -2.18
N LYS A 165 -5.01 22.17 -2.84
CA LYS A 165 -4.49 23.30 -3.65
C LYS A 165 -3.41 24.12 -2.95
N ALA A 166 -3.64 24.57 -1.71
CA ALA A 166 -2.68 25.41 -0.98
C ALA A 166 -1.36 24.67 -0.69
N THR A 167 -1.45 23.38 -0.32
CA THR A 167 -0.27 22.52 -0.07
C THR A 167 0.51 22.26 -1.36
N LEU A 168 -0.20 22.05 -2.48
CA LEU A 168 0.42 21.84 -3.80
C LEU A 168 1.23 23.05 -4.25
N VAL A 169 0.71 24.26 -4.06
CA VAL A 169 1.44 25.50 -4.37
C VAL A 169 2.73 25.61 -3.53
N GLU A 170 2.66 25.34 -2.22
CA GLU A 170 3.86 25.41 -1.35
C GLU A 170 4.86 24.30 -1.69
N LEU A 171 4.37 23.08 -2.02
CA LEU A 171 5.22 21.97 -2.49
C LEU A 171 5.93 22.35 -3.79
N GLN A 172 5.21 22.93 -4.77
CA GLN A 172 5.77 23.38 -6.04
C GLN A 172 6.89 24.39 -5.83
N HIS A 173 6.67 25.41 -5.00
CA HIS A 173 7.72 26.38 -4.65
C HIS A 173 8.91 25.72 -3.94
N THR A 174 8.68 24.72 -3.10
CA THR A 174 9.75 23.98 -2.44
C THR A 174 10.57 23.18 -3.45
N VAL A 175 9.91 22.46 -4.38
CA VAL A 175 10.56 21.73 -5.49
C VAL A 175 11.42 22.67 -6.34
N ASP A 176 10.89 23.87 -6.70
CA ASP A 176 11.61 24.86 -7.50
C ASP A 176 12.89 25.37 -6.80
N VAL A 177 12.81 25.62 -5.51
CA VAL A 177 13.97 26.09 -4.73
C VAL A 177 15.04 25.00 -4.65
N LEU A 178 14.65 23.76 -4.36
CA LEU A 178 15.58 22.63 -4.27
C LEU A 178 16.23 22.33 -5.62
N HIS A 179 15.43 22.32 -6.69
CA HIS A 179 15.95 22.09 -8.05
C HIS A 179 16.98 23.13 -8.48
N ARG A 180 16.69 24.44 -8.28
CA ARG A 180 17.63 25.53 -8.59
C ARG A 180 18.92 25.46 -7.77
N ALA A 181 18.83 24.95 -6.54
CA ALA A 181 19.98 24.78 -5.66
C ALA A 181 20.76 23.48 -5.91
N GLY A 182 20.43 22.69 -6.93
CA GLY A 182 21.04 21.38 -7.21
C GLY A 182 20.86 20.36 -6.09
N LYS A 183 19.79 20.47 -5.30
CA LYS A 183 19.51 19.59 -4.19
C LYS A 183 18.73 18.35 -4.65
N GLN A 184 18.88 17.24 -3.92
CA GLN A 184 18.20 15.99 -4.26
C GLN A 184 16.77 15.98 -3.74
N LEU A 185 15.83 15.71 -4.64
CA LEU A 185 14.45 15.39 -4.32
C LEU A 185 14.17 13.93 -4.68
N VAL A 186 13.56 13.17 -3.77
CA VAL A 186 13.09 11.80 -4.03
C VAL A 186 11.63 11.68 -3.63
N LEU A 187 10.82 11.17 -4.52
CA LEU A 187 9.37 11.09 -4.37
C LEU A 187 8.90 9.66 -4.60
N THR A 188 7.83 9.24 -3.93
CA THR A 188 7.14 8.00 -4.26
C THR A 188 5.70 8.24 -4.63
N ALA A 189 5.14 7.41 -5.52
CA ALA A 189 3.75 7.43 -5.94
C ALA A 189 3.18 6.01 -6.07
N ASP A 190 1.87 5.87 -5.86
CA ASP A 190 1.18 4.57 -5.96
C ASP A 190 0.87 4.15 -7.41
N ARG A 191 1.05 5.05 -8.38
CA ARG A 191 0.74 4.84 -9.80
C ARG A 191 1.67 5.65 -10.69
N ALA A 192 1.58 5.41 -12.02
CA ALA A 192 2.40 6.12 -13.00
C ALA A 192 2.11 7.64 -13.01
N PRO A 193 3.10 8.48 -13.39
CA PRO A 193 2.92 9.93 -13.46
C PRO A 193 1.71 10.37 -14.29
N ALA A 194 1.43 9.69 -15.39
CA ALA A 194 0.28 9.98 -16.24
C ALA A 194 -1.08 9.78 -15.55
N ASP A 195 -1.12 8.93 -14.51
CA ASP A 195 -2.33 8.61 -13.75
C ASP A 195 -2.44 9.41 -12.44
N LEU A 196 -1.48 10.29 -12.13
CA LEU A 196 -1.47 11.12 -10.92
C LEU A 196 -2.37 12.35 -11.08
N MET A 197 -3.68 12.10 -11.21
CA MET A 197 -4.68 13.13 -11.33
C MET A 197 -4.71 14.03 -10.09
N GLY A 198 -4.87 15.36 -10.28
CA GLY A 198 -5.06 16.32 -9.19
C GLY A 198 -3.78 16.90 -8.58
N LEU A 199 -2.59 16.55 -9.07
CA LEU A 199 -1.33 17.20 -8.68
C LEU A 199 -1.03 18.47 -9.51
N GLY A 200 -1.69 18.64 -10.66
CA GLY A 200 -1.46 19.72 -11.62
C GLY A 200 -0.29 19.43 -12.58
N ASN A 201 -0.47 19.83 -13.84
CA ASN A 201 0.50 19.51 -14.90
C ASN A 201 1.88 20.14 -14.64
N GLU A 202 1.92 21.31 -14.05
CA GLU A 202 3.17 22.03 -13.79
C GLU A 202 4.05 21.29 -12.78
N LEU A 203 3.47 20.79 -11.67
CA LEU A 203 4.21 19.97 -10.70
C LEU A 203 4.63 18.64 -11.33
N LEU A 204 3.73 17.98 -12.08
CA LEU A 204 4.02 16.71 -12.76
C LEU A 204 5.21 16.87 -13.71
N THR A 205 5.23 17.91 -14.54
CA THR A 205 6.34 18.17 -15.46
C THR A 205 7.67 18.30 -14.71
N ARG A 206 7.68 19.01 -13.56
CA ARG A 206 8.90 19.17 -12.74
C ARG A 206 9.38 17.86 -12.12
N ILE A 207 8.47 17.07 -11.55
CA ILE A 207 8.86 15.81 -10.88
C ILE A 207 9.22 14.70 -11.86
N THR A 208 8.77 14.78 -13.12
CA THR A 208 9.13 13.84 -14.20
C THR A 208 10.32 14.28 -15.01
N GLY A 209 10.79 15.51 -14.84
CA GLY A 209 11.97 16.06 -15.54
C GLY A 209 13.30 15.42 -15.13
N GLY A 210 13.33 14.67 -14.03
CA GLY A 210 14.48 13.89 -13.58
C GLY A 210 14.37 12.41 -13.92
N LEU A 211 14.77 11.54 -13.00
CA LEU A 211 14.73 10.09 -13.19
C LEU A 211 13.40 9.51 -12.66
N SER A 212 12.64 8.86 -13.54
CA SER A 212 11.37 8.21 -13.18
C SER A 212 11.49 6.69 -13.31
N CYS A 213 11.35 5.96 -12.20
CA CYS A 213 11.53 4.52 -12.11
C CYS A 213 10.25 3.83 -11.66
N GLY A 214 9.69 2.97 -12.53
CA GLY A 214 8.55 2.12 -12.20
C GLY A 214 8.98 0.86 -11.44
N LEU A 215 8.22 0.50 -10.41
CA LEU A 215 8.30 -0.78 -9.72
C LEU A 215 7.06 -1.60 -10.07
N GLN A 216 7.27 -2.84 -10.46
CA GLN A 216 6.19 -3.78 -10.75
C GLN A 216 5.99 -4.75 -9.58
N LEU A 217 4.92 -5.52 -9.62
CA LEU A 217 4.72 -6.63 -8.68
C LEU A 217 5.86 -7.64 -8.81
N PRO A 218 6.28 -8.28 -7.70
CA PRO A 218 7.40 -9.20 -7.71
C PRO A 218 7.12 -10.45 -8.57
N ASP A 219 8.06 -10.80 -9.43
CA ASP A 219 8.07 -12.07 -10.14
C ASP A 219 8.29 -13.24 -9.17
N ILE A 220 8.15 -14.48 -9.64
CA ILE A 220 8.25 -15.69 -8.80
C ILE A 220 9.60 -15.77 -8.07
N ALA A 221 10.70 -15.41 -8.73
CA ALA A 221 12.03 -15.44 -8.14
C ALA A 221 12.16 -14.39 -7.02
N THR A 222 11.66 -13.20 -7.25
CA THR A 222 11.62 -12.12 -6.24
C THR A 222 10.71 -12.50 -5.07
N ARG A 223 9.54 -13.14 -5.33
CA ARG A 223 8.64 -13.62 -4.27
C ARG A 223 9.32 -14.67 -3.40
N ARG A 224 10.04 -15.64 -3.99
CA ARG A 224 10.85 -16.62 -3.23
C ARG A 224 11.84 -15.94 -2.30
N GLY A 225 12.61 -14.97 -2.82
CA GLY A 225 13.55 -14.19 -2.02
C GLY A 225 12.88 -13.41 -0.89
N LEU A 226 11.71 -12.79 -1.13
CA LEU A 226 10.93 -12.09 -0.12
C LEU A 226 10.43 -13.03 0.98
N VAL A 227 9.87 -14.19 0.62
CA VAL A 227 9.37 -15.19 1.57
C VAL A 227 10.51 -15.74 2.42
N ALA A 228 11.64 -16.14 1.80
CA ALA A 228 12.82 -16.62 2.50
C ALA A 228 13.30 -15.62 3.55
N ARG A 229 13.38 -14.36 3.17
CA ARG A 229 13.76 -13.28 4.06
C ARG A 229 12.75 -13.08 5.20
N PHE A 230 11.44 -13.04 4.91
CA PHE A 230 10.43 -12.85 5.95
C PHE A 230 10.40 -14.00 6.95
N LEU A 231 10.66 -15.24 6.50
CA LEU A 231 10.85 -16.40 7.39
C LEU A 231 12.09 -16.26 8.27
N SER A 232 13.22 -15.82 7.72
CA SER A 232 14.45 -15.55 8.48
C SER A 232 14.24 -14.44 9.52
N GLU A 233 13.58 -13.34 9.18
CA GLU A 233 13.21 -12.27 10.11
C GLU A 233 12.27 -12.78 11.22
N ALA A 234 11.34 -13.67 10.89
CA ALA A 234 10.44 -14.28 11.86
C ALA A 234 11.20 -15.23 12.80
N ALA A 235 12.07 -16.07 12.26
CA ALA A 235 12.91 -16.98 13.05
C ALA A 235 13.82 -16.21 14.04
N SER A 236 14.44 -15.10 13.57
CA SER A 236 15.28 -14.24 14.43
C SER A 236 14.51 -13.55 15.55
N ARG A 237 13.22 -13.27 15.36
CA ARG A 237 12.34 -12.76 16.44
C ARG A 237 11.98 -13.85 17.44
N LEU A 238 11.86 -15.08 16.96
CA LEU A 238 11.51 -16.25 17.78
C LEU A 238 12.65 -16.68 18.69
N SER A 239 13.89 -16.71 18.20
CA SER A 239 15.08 -17.07 19.00
C SER A 239 15.36 -16.13 20.18
N ARG A 240 14.68 -14.98 20.24
CA ARG A 240 14.75 -14.07 21.42
C ARG A 240 13.74 -14.37 22.50
N THR A 241 12.78 -15.26 22.26
CA THR A 241 11.78 -15.71 23.24
C THR A 241 12.02 -17.18 23.54
N GLU A 242 12.19 -17.51 24.83
CA GLU A 242 12.59 -18.82 25.33
C GLU A 242 11.61 -19.95 24.99
N ASN A 243 11.66 -20.55 23.81
CA ASN A 243 11.08 -21.86 23.47
C ASN A 243 11.28 -22.25 22.00
N THR A 244 12.43 -21.95 21.41
CA THR A 244 12.64 -22.06 19.96
C THR A 244 13.16 -23.43 19.52
N ALA A 245 13.53 -24.32 20.42
CA ALA A 245 14.12 -25.63 20.08
C ALA A 245 13.18 -26.57 19.29
N GLN A 246 11.86 -26.35 19.37
CA GLN A 246 10.85 -27.21 18.71
C GLN A 246 10.46 -26.75 17.29
N LEU A 247 10.89 -25.56 16.84
CA LEU A 247 10.53 -25.00 15.52
C LEU A 247 11.62 -25.16 14.46
N THR A 248 12.70 -25.89 14.78
CA THR A 248 13.79 -26.18 13.84
C THR A 248 13.31 -27.09 12.73
N SER A 249 13.03 -26.52 11.57
CA SER A 249 12.74 -27.25 10.35
C SER A 249 14.03 -27.56 9.60
N SER A 250 14.11 -28.70 8.91
CA SER A 250 15.22 -28.95 7.99
C SER A 250 15.25 -27.89 6.88
N ALA A 251 16.41 -27.59 6.32
CA ALA A 251 16.56 -26.64 5.23
C ALA A 251 15.62 -26.98 4.06
N HIS A 252 15.51 -28.26 3.72
CA HIS A 252 14.62 -28.75 2.67
C HIS A 252 13.12 -28.49 2.96
N ALA A 253 12.71 -28.62 4.22
CA ALA A 253 11.32 -28.31 4.61
C ALA A 253 11.02 -26.80 4.49
N LEU A 254 11.99 -25.95 4.83
CA LEU A 254 11.86 -24.50 4.66
C LEU A 254 11.78 -24.10 3.18
N ASP A 255 12.61 -24.70 2.32
CA ASP A 255 12.56 -24.46 0.87
C ASP A 255 11.18 -24.83 0.30
N ALA A 256 10.62 -25.97 0.72
CA ALA A 256 9.29 -26.41 0.29
C ALA A 256 8.17 -25.44 0.75
N VAL A 257 8.31 -24.79 1.93
CA VAL A 257 7.39 -23.73 2.40
C VAL A 257 7.56 -22.47 1.58
N ILE A 258 8.81 -22.06 1.29
CA ILE A 258 9.13 -20.86 0.50
C ILE A 258 8.53 -20.99 -0.89
N ASP A 259 8.76 -22.12 -1.56
CA ASP A 259 8.27 -22.38 -2.90
C ASP A 259 6.76 -22.37 -2.94
N TRP A 260 6.13 -23.07 -2.01
CA TRP A 260 4.69 -23.17 -1.96
C TRP A 260 4.01 -21.80 -1.75
N ILE A 261 4.52 -20.97 -0.81
CA ILE A 261 3.99 -19.62 -0.58
C ILE A 261 4.21 -18.73 -1.80
N ALA A 262 5.42 -18.74 -2.38
CA ALA A 262 5.77 -17.92 -3.53
C ALA A 262 4.94 -18.23 -4.78
N GLU A 263 4.57 -19.49 -4.98
CA GLU A 263 3.73 -19.94 -6.09
C GLU A 263 2.25 -19.61 -5.88
N ARG A 264 1.76 -19.81 -4.64
CA ARG A 264 0.32 -19.80 -4.34
C ARG A 264 -0.20 -18.46 -3.83
N VAL A 265 0.68 -17.56 -3.37
CA VAL A 265 0.30 -16.22 -2.96
C VAL A 265 0.75 -15.23 -4.04
N PRO A 266 -0.06 -14.98 -5.09
CA PRO A 266 0.23 -13.99 -6.12
C PRO A 266 -0.04 -12.62 -5.51
N GLY A 267 0.99 -11.88 -5.14
CA GLY A 267 0.73 -10.59 -4.53
C GLY A 267 1.98 -9.77 -4.28
N ASP A 268 1.75 -8.68 -3.60
CA ASP A 268 2.77 -7.75 -3.20
C ASP A 268 3.54 -8.23 -1.94
N ALA A 269 4.62 -7.54 -1.58
CA ALA A 269 5.44 -7.91 -0.43
C ALA A 269 4.65 -7.83 0.91
N ARG A 270 3.57 -7.05 1.02
CA ARG A 270 2.75 -6.97 2.23
C ARG A 270 1.91 -8.23 2.38
N GLN A 271 1.32 -8.71 1.27
CA GLN A 271 0.54 -9.95 1.23
C GLN A 271 1.42 -11.17 1.54
N LEU A 272 2.62 -11.25 0.93
CA LEU A 272 3.60 -12.30 1.22
C LEU A 272 4.03 -12.28 2.70
N ARG A 273 4.28 -11.10 3.27
CA ARG A 273 4.59 -10.96 4.70
C ARG A 273 3.42 -11.40 5.58
N GLY A 274 2.20 -11.05 5.20
CA GLY A 274 0.97 -11.50 5.88
C GLY A 274 0.87 -13.02 5.89
N ALA A 275 1.08 -13.66 4.73
CA ALA A 275 1.07 -15.12 4.60
C ALA A 275 2.13 -15.79 5.48
N VAL A 276 3.37 -15.31 5.46
CA VAL A 276 4.44 -15.80 6.32
C VAL A 276 4.07 -15.66 7.81
N ASN A 277 3.53 -14.51 8.21
CA ASN A 277 3.12 -14.30 9.59
C ASN A 277 2.02 -15.27 10.04
N GLN A 278 1.06 -15.62 9.17
CA GLN A 278 0.01 -16.60 9.47
C GLN A 278 0.60 -18.01 9.65
N VAL A 279 1.49 -18.42 8.75
CA VAL A 279 2.16 -19.74 8.84
C VAL A 279 2.98 -19.84 10.14
N VAL A 280 3.75 -18.82 10.47
CA VAL A 280 4.55 -18.76 11.69
C VAL A 280 3.67 -18.73 12.95
N ALA A 281 2.56 -17.99 12.92
CA ALA A 281 1.62 -17.95 14.04
C ALA A 281 0.97 -19.33 14.29
N LEU A 282 0.55 -20.04 13.23
CA LEU A 282 -0.01 -21.39 13.35
C LEU A 282 1.04 -22.38 13.87
N ALA A 283 2.29 -22.33 13.35
CA ALA A 283 3.40 -23.16 13.81
C ALA A 283 3.60 -23.02 15.32
N ARG A 284 3.57 -21.78 15.82
CA ARG A 284 3.71 -21.47 17.25
C ARG A 284 2.52 -21.99 18.07
N ALA A 285 1.30 -21.74 17.59
CA ALA A 285 0.08 -22.15 18.30
C ALA A 285 0.00 -23.66 18.48
N GLN A 286 0.47 -24.41 17.48
CA GLN A 286 0.42 -25.89 17.47
C GLN A 286 1.72 -26.55 17.98
N GLY A 287 2.80 -25.80 18.22
CA GLY A 287 4.11 -26.36 18.56
C GLY A 287 4.71 -27.26 17.47
N ARG A 288 4.36 -27.01 16.20
CA ARG A 288 4.77 -27.81 15.04
C ARG A 288 5.87 -27.13 14.23
N PRO A 289 6.83 -27.89 13.66
CA PRO A 289 7.85 -27.33 12.78
C PRO A 289 7.22 -26.77 11.49
N LEU A 290 7.89 -25.78 10.89
CA LEU A 290 7.48 -25.23 9.61
C LEU A 290 7.63 -26.30 8.52
N CYS A 291 6.52 -26.65 7.86
CA CYS A 291 6.47 -27.62 6.75
C CYS A 291 5.39 -27.21 5.75
N ARG A 292 5.44 -27.80 4.56
CA ARG A 292 4.49 -27.50 3.50
C ARG A 292 3.04 -27.75 3.91
N SER A 293 2.75 -28.85 4.62
CA SER A 293 1.38 -29.15 5.07
C SER A 293 0.83 -28.11 6.03
N LEU A 294 1.67 -27.61 6.93
CA LEU A 294 1.30 -26.53 7.84
C LEU A 294 1.06 -25.19 7.09
N ALA A 295 1.86 -24.90 6.06
CA ALA A 295 1.63 -23.73 5.20
C ALA A 295 0.30 -23.84 4.43
N GLN A 296 -0.02 -25.03 3.95
CA GLN A 296 -1.32 -25.33 3.30
C GLN A 296 -2.50 -25.13 4.26
N GLU A 297 -2.39 -25.62 5.49
CA GLU A 297 -3.40 -25.45 6.52
C GLU A 297 -3.60 -23.96 6.89
N ALA A 298 -2.50 -23.25 7.17
CA ALA A 298 -2.52 -21.85 7.56
C ALA A 298 -3.12 -20.93 6.49
N LEU A 299 -2.87 -21.23 5.22
CA LEU A 299 -3.24 -20.36 4.10
C LEU A 299 -4.40 -20.93 3.28
N ALA A 300 -5.08 -21.99 3.74
CA ALA A 300 -6.24 -22.56 3.06
C ALA A 300 -7.29 -21.50 2.66
N PRO A 301 -7.66 -20.51 3.51
CA PRO A 301 -8.60 -19.45 3.11
C PRO A 301 -8.07 -18.54 1.99
N ILE A 302 -6.75 -18.28 1.98
CA ILE A 302 -6.10 -17.42 0.98
C ILE A 302 -5.87 -18.21 -0.31
N ALA A 303 -5.51 -19.49 -0.23
CA ALA A 303 -5.30 -20.35 -1.39
C ALA A 303 -6.60 -20.52 -2.20
N VAL A 304 -7.75 -20.59 -1.55
CA VAL A 304 -9.05 -20.60 -2.23
C VAL A 304 -9.28 -19.30 -3.02
N SER A 305 -8.81 -18.17 -2.53
CA SER A 305 -8.89 -16.88 -3.24
C SER A 305 -7.82 -16.74 -4.34
N ALA A 306 -6.67 -17.41 -4.19
CA ALA A 306 -5.54 -17.32 -5.11
C ALA A 306 -5.64 -18.24 -6.33
N HIS A 307 -6.51 -19.25 -6.31
CA HIS A 307 -6.83 -20.10 -7.48
C HIS A 307 -7.65 -19.36 -8.55
N GLN A 308 -7.98 -18.09 -8.31
CA GLN A 308 -8.65 -17.24 -9.27
C GLN A 308 -7.63 -16.30 -9.96
N ASN A 309 -6.68 -16.84 -10.72
CA ASN A 309 -6.16 -16.14 -11.90
C ASN A 309 -7.24 -16.19 -12.99
N VAL A 310 -8.41 -15.65 -12.66
CA VAL A 310 -9.51 -15.52 -13.59
C VAL A 310 -9.10 -14.48 -14.62
N GLY A 311 -8.87 -14.89 -15.87
CA GLY A 311 -8.64 -14.00 -17.00
C GLY A 311 -9.91 -13.26 -17.41
N LEU A 312 -9.75 -12.18 -18.18
CA LEU A 312 -10.91 -11.45 -18.76
C LEU A 312 -11.80 -12.35 -19.61
N GLU A 313 -11.19 -13.30 -20.32
CA GLU A 313 -11.89 -14.28 -21.14
C GLU A 313 -12.74 -15.27 -20.31
N GLU A 314 -12.23 -15.69 -19.18
CA GLU A 314 -12.95 -16.60 -18.28
C GLU A 314 -14.14 -15.89 -17.62
N ILE A 315 -13.98 -14.63 -17.27
CA ILE A 315 -15.09 -13.79 -16.77
C ILE A 315 -16.15 -13.62 -17.84
N GLU A 316 -15.74 -13.30 -19.07
CA GLU A 316 -16.68 -13.17 -20.17
C GLU A 316 -17.45 -14.46 -20.40
N ARG A 317 -16.76 -15.60 -20.44
CA ARG A 317 -17.34 -16.92 -20.61
C ARG A 317 -18.35 -17.25 -19.50
N ALA A 318 -17.95 -17.07 -18.24
CA ALA A 318 -18.84 -17.34 -17.11
C ALA A 318 -20.10 -16.48 -17.12
N VAL A 319 -19.97 -15.20 -17.45
CA VAL A 319 -21.12 -14.29 -17.58
C VAL A 319 -21.98 -14.68 -18.79
N CYS A 320 -21.40 -15.00 -19.94
CA CYS A 320 -22.14 -15.46 -21.10
C CYS A 320 -22.91 -16.75 -20.79
N ASP A 321 -22.29 -17.73 -20.15
CA ASP A 321 -22.91 -19.02 -19.78
C ASP A 321 -24.12 -18.79 -18.87
N VAL A 322 -23.98 -17.99 -17.81
CA VAL A 322 -25.06 -17.74 -16.85
C VAL A 322 -26.21 -16.92 -17.47
N PHE A 323 -25.90 -15.94 -18.31
CA PHE A 323 -26.91 -15.10 -18.95
C PHE A 323 -27.47 -15.69 -20.26
N GLY A 324 -27.03 -16.88 -20.67
CA GLY A 324 -27.48 -17.53 -21.91
C GLY A 324 -27.06 -16.77 -23.18
N LEU A 325 -25.90 -16.12 -23.13
CA LEU A 325 -25.37 -15.33 -24.24
C LEU A 325 -24.34 -16.12 -25.05
N GLN A 326 -24.23 -15.82 -26.33
CA GLN A 326 -23.18 -16.39 -27.17
C GLN A 326 -21.80 -15.86 -26.77
N PRO A 327 -20.72 -16.66 -26.88
CA PRO A 327 -19.35 -16.21 -26.65
C PRO A 327 -19.04 -14.94 -27.45
N ARG A 328 -18.28 -14.00 -26.84
CA ARG A 328 -17.92 -12.69 -27.39
C ARG A 328 -19.09 -11.70 -27.60
N SER A 329 -20.32 -12.05 -27.20
CA SER A 329 -21.46 -11.11 -27.28
C SER A 329 -21.22 -9.84 -26.46
N LEU A 330 -20.46 -9.94 -25.37
CA LEU A 330 -20.15 -8.82 -24.49
C LEU A 330 -19.15 -7.84 -25.12
N GLN A 331 -18.42 -8.25 -26.16
CA GLN A 331 -17.48 -7.39 -26.90
C GLN A 331 -18.18 -6.62 -28.04
N SER A 332 -19.45 -6.96 -28.35
CA SER A 332 -20.21 -6.34 -29.44
C SER A 332 -20.59 -4.88 -29.13
N ASP A 333 -20.93 -4.11 -30.17
CA ASP A 333 -21.42 -2.73 -30.02
C ASP A 333 -22.91 -2.63 -29.64
N LYS A 334 -23.60 -3.76 -29.51
CA LYS A 334 -25.03 -3.79 -29.20
C LYS A 334 -25.30 -3.15 -27.82
N ARG A 335 -26.34 -2.28 -27.79
CA ARG A 335 -26.74 -1.51 -26.59
C ARG A 335 -28.02 -2.02 -25.94
N SER A 336 -28.60 -3.14 -26.43
CA SER A 336 -29.77 -3.74 -25.82
C SER A 336 -29.53 -4.08 -24.35
N LYS A 337 -30.54 -3.92 -23.50
CA LYS A 337 -30.41 -4.21 -22.04
C LYS A 337 -29.92 -5.62 -21.78
N VAL A 338 -30.32 -6.60 -22.61
CA VAL A 338 -29.92 -8.01 -22.54
C VAL A 338 -28.38 -8.21 -22.66
N ILE A 339 -27.67 -7.34 -23.35
CA ILE A 339 -26.22 -7.40 -23.50
C ILE A 339 -25.50 -6.34 -22.65
N ALA A 340 -26.11 -5.17 -22.49
CA ALA A 340 -25.48 -4.06 -21.78
C ALA A 340 -25.37 -4.34 -20.25
N GLN A 341 -26.39 -4.93 -19.64
CA GLN A 341 -26.35 -5.27 -18.21
C GLN A 341 -25.30 -6.34 -17.90
N PRO A 342 -25.28 -7.53 -18.56
CA PRO A 342 -24.23 -8.53 -18.35
C PRO A 342 -22.81 -7.98 -18.64
N ARG A 343 -22.66 -7.12 -19.67
CA ARG A 343 -21.37 -6.48 -19.96
C ARG A 343 -20.90 -5.59 -18.80
N MET A 344 -21.79 -4.78 -18.22
CA MET A 344 -21.43 -3.97 -17.04
C MET A 344 -21.05 -4.84 -15.84
N LEU A 345 -21.79 -5.95 -15.63
CA LEU A 345 -21.45 -6.93 -14.59
C LEU A 345 -20.08 -7.58 -14.84
N ALA A 346 -19.80 -7.99 -16.10
CA ALA A 346 -18.50 -8.55 -16.49
C ALA A 346 -17.34 -7.55 -16.27
N MET A 347 -17.52 -6.26 -16.63
CA MET A 347 -16.54 -5.20 -16.34
C MET A 347 -16.34 -4.99 -14.85
N TRP A 348 -17.38 -5.12 -14.04
CA TRP A 348 -17.28 -5.02 -12.57
C TRP A 348 -16.53 -6.22 -11.99
N LEU A 349 -16.85 -7.45 -12.42
CA LEU A 349 -16.15 -8.68 -12.03
C LEU A 349 -14.68 -8.66 -12.47
N ALA A 350 -14.41 -8.18 -13.69
CA ALA A 350 -13.05 -8.01 -14.20
C ALA A 350 -12.20 -7.15 -13.28
N ARG A 351 -12.74 -6.05 -12.76
CA ARG A 351 -12.04 -5.19 -11.81
C ARG A 351 -11.89 -5.84 -10.43
N LYS A 352 -12.85 -6.68 -10.02
CA LYS A 352 -12.83 -7.37 -8.72
C LYS A 352 -11.84 -8.53 -8.69
N TYR A 353 -11.75 -9.30 -9.79
CA TYR A 353 -11.04 -10.59 -9.83
C TYR A 353 -9.76 -10.60 -10.68
N THR A 354 -9.46 -9.51 -11.42
CA THR A 354 -8.24 -9.43 -12.24
C THR A 354 -7.40 -8.22 -11.86
N PRO A 355 -6.08 -8.24 -12.12
CA PRO A 355 -5.22 -7.08 -11.97
C PRO A 355 -5.40 -6.03 -13.09
N ALA A 356 -6.23 -6.31 -14.10
CA ALA A 356 -6.40 -5.48 -15.29
C ALA A 356 -6.80 -4.04 -14.94
N VAL A 357 -6.18 -3.07 -15.60
CA VAL A 357 -6.52 -1.65 -15.43
C VAL A 357 -7.76 -1.30 -16.25
N TYR A 358 -8.43 -0.20 -15.89
CA TYR A 358 -9.69 0.19 -16.56
C TYR A 358 -9.58 0.29 -18.08
N ALA A 359 -8.43 0.72 -18.60
CA ALA A 359 -8.18 0.79 -20.04
C ALA A 359 -8.16 -0.59 -20.70
N GLU A 360 -7.51 -1.57 -20.09
CA GLU A 360 -7.46 -2.96 -20.57
C GLU A 360 -8.83 -3.61 -20.54
N ILE A 361 -9.58 -3.44 -19.44
CA ILE A 361 -10.96 -3.91 -19.31
C ILE A 361 -11.85 -3.29 -20.41
N GLY A 362 -11.75 -1.97 -20.61
CA GLY A 362 -12.50 -1.28 -21.65
C GLY A 362 -12.17 -1.77 -23.05
N ASN A 363 -10.88 -1.94 -23.36
CA ASN A 363 -10.42 -2.46 -24.64
C ASN A 363 -10.93 -3.89 -24.90
N TYR A 364 -10.89 -4.76 -23.90
CA TYR A 364 -11.36 -6.12 -24.03
C TYR A 364 -12.87 -6.20 -24.33
N PHE A 365 -13.71 -5.45 -23.60
CA PHE A 365 -15.16 -5.45 -23.77
C PHE A 365 -15.67 -4.53 -24.89
N GLY A 366 -14.97 -4.51 -26.02
CA GLY A 366 -15.42 -3.84 -27.25
C GLY A 366 -14.90 -2.42 -27.39
N ARG A 367 -13.63 -2.16 -27.07
CA ARG A 367 -12.93 -0.86 -27.21
C ARG A 367 -13.65 0.30 -26.50
N ARG A 368 -14.17 0.02 -25.31
CA ARG A 368 -14.87 1.02 -24.50
C ARG A 368 -13.86 1.93 -23.81
N SER A 369 -14.26 3.20 -23.62
CA SER A 369 -13.42 4.16 -22.93
C SER A 369 -13.29 3.82 -21.43
N HIS A 370 -12.21 4.25 -20.83
CA HIS A 370 -11.99 4.18 -19.38
C HIS A 370 -13.18 4.71 -18.55
N SER A 371 -13.80 5.81 -19.00
CA SER A 371 -14.98 6.39 -18.37
C SER A 371 -16.20 5.46 -18.41
N THR A 372 -16.34 4.65 -19.48
CA THR A 372 -17.41 3.65 -19.58
C THR A 372 -17.26 2.56 -18.52
N VAL A 373 -16.04 2.10 -18.26
CA VAL A 373 -15.78 1.09 -17.23
C VAL A 373 -16.06 1.65 -15.84
N ILE A 374 -15.67 2.91 -15.56
CA ILE A 374 -15.98 3.59 -14.30
C ILE A 374 -17.50 3.73 -14.12
N ALA A 375 -18.21 4.12 -15.16
CA ALA A 375 -19.67 4.22 -15.12
C ALA A 375 -20.33 2.86 -14.84
N ALA A 376 -19.82 1.76 -15.44
CA ALA A 376 -20.27 0.41 -15.18
C ALA A 376 -20.03 0.01 -13.71
N GLN A 377 -18.85 0.31 -13.13
CA GLN A 377 -18.54 0.08 -11.71
C GLN A 377 -19.56 0.76 -10.79
N LYS A 378 -19.85 2.03 -11.05
CA LYS A 378 -20.82 2.81 -10.26
C LYS A 378 -22.22 2.23 -10.38
N LYS A 379 -22.62 1.86 -11.61
CA LYS A 379 -23.97 1.35 -11.87
C LYS A 379 -24.22 -0.02 -11.25
N VAL A 380 -23.26 -0.94 -11.36
CA VAL A 380 -23.37 -2.28 -10.74
C VAL A 380 -23.40 -2.16 -9.22
N ARG A 381 -22.60 -1.27 -8.61
CA ARG A 381 -22.66 -1.02 -7.17
C ARG A 381 -24.06 -0.54 -6.74
N GLN A 382 -24.65 0.39 -7.49
CA GLN A 382 -26.02 0.85 -7.24
C GLN A 382 -27.03 -0.29 -7.34
N TRP A 383 -26.88 -1.19 -8.31
CA TRP A 383 -27.77 -2.35 -8.46
C TRP A 383 -27.66 -3.31 -7.27
N LEU A 384 -26.44 -3.54 -6.76
CA LEU A 384 -26.21 -4.39 -5.59
C LEU A 384 -26.80 -3.78 -4.30
N GLU A 385 -26.71 -2.44 -4.15
CA GLU A 385 -27.28 -1.73 -3.00
C GLU A 385 -28.82 -1.75 -2.98
N SER A 386 -29.45 -1.74 -4.17
CA SER A 386 -30.91 -1.74 -4.33
C SER A 386 -31.50 -3.12 -4.65
N ASP A 387 -30.67 -4.17 -4.67
CA ASP A 387 -31.02 -5.54 -5.12
C ASP A 387 -31.88 -5.57 -6.40
N SER A 388 -31.42 -4.77 -7.39
CA SER A 388 -32.14 -4.60 -8.64
C SER A 388 -32.30 -5.91 -9.40
N VAL A 389 -33.44 -6.06 -10.08
CA VAL A 389 -33.74 -7.24 -10.92
C VAL A 389 -32.99 -7.16 -12.27
N VAL A 390 -32.37 -8.26 -12.66
CA VAL A 390 -31.70 -8.45 -13.96
C VAL A 390 -32.36 -9.61 -14.71
N HIS A 391 -32.32 -9.53 -16.03
CA HIS A 391 -32.88 -10.58 -16.88
C HIS A 391 -31.83 -11.67 -17.16
N LEU A 392 -32.06 -12.87 -16.63
CA LEU A 392 -31.15 -14.01 -16.66
C LEU A 392 -31.80 -15.15 -17.44
N ALA A 393 -31.24 -15.48 -18.62
CA ALA A 393 -31.67 -16.63 -19.45
C ALA A 393 -33.20 -16.79 -19.62
N GLY A 394 -33.93 -15.67 -19.73
CA GLY A 394 -35.39 -15.67 -19.91
C GLY A 394 -36.24 -15.49 -18.65
N THR A 395 -35.62 -15.40 -17.48
CA THR A 395 -36.26 -15.14 -16.20
C THR A 395 -35.68 -13.92 -15.50
N ASP A 396 -36.50 -13.20 -14.78
CA ASP A 396 -36.07 -12.07 -13.95
C ASP A 396 -35.59 -12.60 -12.58
N CYS A 397 -34.35 -12.24 -12.20
CA CYS A 397 -33.81 -12.62 -10.90
C CYS A 397 -33.07 -11.43 -10.22
N PRO A 398 -32.93 -11.42 -8.89
CA PRO A 398 -32.13 -10.44 -8.19
C PRO A 398 -30.66 -10.44 -8.67
N ILE A 399 -30.04 -9.26 -8.74
CA ILE A 399 -28.63 -9.11 -9.15
C ILE A 399 -27.67 -9.88 -8.24
N THR A 400 -28.02 -10.00 -6.96
CA THR A 400 -27.23 -10.75 -5.96
C THR A 400 -27.19 -12.23 -6.30
N GLU A 401 -28.33 -12.82 -6.74
CA GLU A 401 -28.41 -14.21 -7.15
C GLU A 401 -27.66 -14.44 -8.48
N ALA A 402 -27.85 -13.57 -9.48
CA ALA A 402 -27.09 -13.63 -10.74
C ALA A 402 -25.57 -13.58 -10.49
N LEU A 403 -25.13 -12.71 -9.58
CA LEU A 403 -23.74 -12.59 -9.20
C LEU A 403 -23.23 -13.88 -8.55
N GLN A 404 -23.99 -14.49 -7.61
CA GLN A 404 -23.62 -15.75 -6.97
C GLN A 404 -23.46 -16.89 -7.98
N GLN A 405 -24.35 -16.96 -8.98
CA GLN A 405 -24.27 -17.97 -10.04
C GLN A 405 -23.02 -17.79 -10.90
N VAL A 406 -22.68 -16.54 -11.30
CA VAL A 406 -21.46 -16.26 -12.06
C VAL A 406 -20.21 -16.59 -11.23
N GLU A 407 -20.18 -16.19 -9.95
CA GLU A 407 -19.06 -16.50 -9.06
C GLU A 407 -18.90 -18.02 -8.82
N ALA A 408 -20.01 -18.75 -8.72
CA ALA A 408 -19.98 -20.20 -8.63
C ALA A 408 -19.40 -20.83 -9.89
N ARG A 409 -19.78 -20.32 -11.08
CA ARG A 409 -19.25 -20.78 -12.37
C ARG A 409 -17.76 -20.50 -12.51
N LEU A 410 -17.30 -19.31 -12.10
CA LEU A 410 -15.88 -18.98 -12.10
C LEU A 410 -15.04 -19.91 -11.21
N ARG A 411 -15.60 -20.38 -10.08
CA ARG A 411 -14.94 -21.37 -9.21
C ARG A 411 -14.83 -22.77 -9.81
N GLN A 412 -15.71 -23.12 -10.75
CA GLN A 412 -15.70 -24.44 -11.41
C GLN A 412 -14.76 -24.52 -12.61
N THR A 413 -14.39 -23.37 -13.18
CA THR A 413 -13.61 -23.28 -14.42
C THR A 413 -12.11 -23.06 -14.17
N GLY A 414 -11.67 -22.73 -12.96
CA GLY A 414 -10.29 -22.59 -12.50
C GLY A 414 -9.91 -23.73 -11.57
#